data_db93f615bcbb28b6958dedddd964a5de
#
_entry.id   db93f615bcbb28b6958dedddd964a5de
#
_cell.length_a   1.000
_cell.length_b   1.000
_cell.length_c   1.000
_cell.angle_alpha   90.00
_cell.angle_beta   90.00
_cell.angle_gamma   90.00
#
_symmetry.space_group_name_H-M   'P 1'
#
loop_
_entity.id
_entity.type
_entity.pdbx_description
1 polymer ?
#
loop_
_entity_poly.entity_id
_entity_poly.type
_entity_poly.pdbx_seq_one_letter_code
_entity_poly.pdbx_strand_id
1 'polypeptide(L)'
;MVLNPRYQLDRRPLQGVPGDGWCGEKQMPDLIELNGRRYRKPQRPTVIICVDGCDPEYLDRGIPDGVFPTIGSFRRNGYFGRADAAMPTFTNPNNVSIVTGAPPSIHGIAGNYYLDRETGREVMMTDERLMLCETILALMAGAGIRTAAITAKDKLRKLLGRNLSGICFSSERASSEVEELVGRAKPDMYSADLSLFVLDAGIKLLERREGDLLYLSLSDYIQHAHAPGDPAADTFHRAIDDRVGRLVELGAVVGLVADHGMNDKALPDGAPNVIFLEDTLNKRFGADAVRVICPITDPFVRHHGALGSFVRVYASKAADLAALMAAGASIPGVALVLDGPEAARRFEMPVDREADFVVLGDANTAIGASRAEHDLSGLAGHRLRSHGGLGEQRVPFILSRPLTPEYRHLAETRRLRNFDIFDFALNGIR
;
A
#
# COMPACT_ATOMS: atom_id res chain seq x y z
N MET A 1 -36.19 -19.37 4.59
CA MET A 1 -35.37 -20.57 4.58
C MET A 1 -35.62 -21.32 3.28
N VAL A 2 -34.97 -20.89 2.18
CA VAL A 2 -34.91 -21.62 0.91
C VAL A 2 -33.55 -21.28 0.30
N LEU A 3 -32.65 -22.25 0.27
CA LEU A 3 -31.30 -22.16 -0.32
C LEU A 3 -31.39 -22.20 -1.84
N ASN A 4 -30.67 -21.32 -2.51
CA ASN A 4 -30.55 -21.21 -3.95
C ASN A 4 -29.64 -22.34 -4.52
N PRO A 5 -30.10 -23.17 -5.49
CA PRO A 5 -29.42 -24.42 -5.87
C PRO A 5 -28.45 -24.23 -7.07
N ARG A 6 -27.45 -23.38 -6.98
CA ARG A 6 -26.48 -23.18 -8.10
C ARG A 6 -25.01 -23.44 -7.77
N TYR A 7 -24.66 -24.07 -6.65
CA TYR A 7 -23.30 -24.55 -6.39
C TYR A 7 -23.32 -25.94 -5.74
N GLN A 8 -23.69 -26.97 -6.51
CA GLN A 8 -23.36 -28.34 -6.18
C GLN A 8 -22.14 -28.76 -7.01
N LEU A 9 -21.01 -28.90 -6.33
CA LEU A 9 -19.83 -29.58 -6.84
C LEU A 9 -20.14 -31.09 -6.92
N ASP A 10 -20.21 -31.60 -8.13
CA ASP A 10 -20.40 -33.02 -8.46
C ASP A 10 -19.16 -33.82 -8.01
N ARG A 11 -19.26 -34.52 -6.89
CA ARG A 11 -18.24 -35.47 -6.40
C ARG A 11 -18.61 -36.88 -6.94
N ARG A 12 -18.15 -37.20 -8.14
CA ARG A 12 -18.10 -38.58 -8.60
C ARG A 12 -16.68 -39.14 -8.46
N PRO A 13 -16.48 -40.32 -7.88
CA PRO A 13 -15.17 -40.98 -7.87
C PRO A 13 -14.86 -41.51 -9.28
N LEU A 14 -13.72 -41.10 -9.81
CA LEU A 14 -13.16 -41.68 -11.04
C LEU A 14 -12.70 -43.11 -10.77
N GLN A 15 -13.35 -44.08 -11.40
CA GLN A 15 -12.90 -45.46 -11.47
C GLN A 15 -11.65 -45.55 -12.36
N GLY A 16 -10.74 -46.45 -11.96
CA GLY A 16 -9.40 -46.61 -12.44
C GLY A 16 -9.23 -46.83 -13.94
N VAL A 17 -8.18 -46.26 -14.45
CA VAL A 17 -7.52 -46.60 -15.73
C VAL A 17 -6.12 -47.11 -15.39
N PRO A 18 -5.65 -48.22 -16.05
CA PRO A 18 -4.37 -48.86 -15.71
C PRO A 18 -3.21 -47.96 -16.06
N GLY A 19 -2.15 -48.03 -15.22
CA GLY A 19 -0.94 -47.25 -15.36
C GLY A 19 -0.14 -47.59 -16.61
N ASP A 20 0.31 -46.54 -17.27
CA ASP A 20 1.53 -46.57 -18.06
C ASP A 20 2.42 -45.41 -17.56
N GLY A 21 3.59 -45.80 -17.10
CA GLY A 21 4.55 -44.91 -16.49
C GLY A 21 5.05 -43.84 -17.44
N TRP A 22 4.77 -42.60 -17.07
CA TRP A 22 5.57 -41.45 -17.49
C TRP A 22 5.68 -40.49 -16.29
N CYS A 23 6.73 -40.68 -15.53
CA CYS A 23 7.21 -39.72 -14.58
C CYS A 23 7.93 -38.62 -15.38
N GLY A 24 7.15 -37.87 -16.17
CA GLY A 24 7.57 -36.59 -16.73
C GLY A 24 7.41 -35.57 -15.64
N GLU A 25 8.50 -35.02 -15.11
CA GLU A 25 8.47 -33.77 -14.38
C GLU A 25 7.65 -32.79 -15.21
N LYS A 26 6.46 -32.43 -14.73
CA LYS A 26 5.69 -31.34 -15.32
C LYS A 26 6.56 -30.10 -15.15
N GLN A 27 7.24 -29.70 -16.22
CA GLN A 27 7.89 -28.41 -16.29
C GLN A 27 6.85 -27.36 -15.93
N MET A 28 6.98 -26.78 -14.74
CA MET A 28 6.08 -25.71 -14.29
C MET A 28 6.23 -24.54 -15.28
N PRO A 29 5.13 -23.93 -15.70
CA PRO A 29 5.19 -22.87 -16.71
C PRO A 29 6.12 -21.74 -16.24
N ASP A 30 6.93 -21.23 -17.17
CA ASP A 30 7.85 -20.09 -16.90
C ASP A 30 7.11 -18.78 -16.64
N LEU A 31 5.80 -18.77 -16.92
CA LEU A 31 4.91 -17.62 -16.75
C LEU A 31 3.79 -17.95 -15.77
N ILE A 32 3.52 -17.04 -14.87
CA ILE A 32 2.38 -17.08 -13.96
C ILE A 32 1.37 -16.00 -14.39
N GLU A 33 0.10 -16.38 -14.45
CA GLU A 33 -0.99 -15.46 -14.77
C GLU A 33 -1.75 -15.07 -13.51
N LEU A 34 -1.95 -13.76 -13.32
CA LEU A 34 -2.75 -13.20 -12.24
C LEU A 34 -3.40 -11.88 -12.68
N ASN A 35 -4.69 -11.74 -12.44
CA ASN A 35 -5.45 -10.51 -12.69
C ASN A 35 -5.26 -9.94 -14.12
N GLY A 36 -5.21 -10.83 -15.12
CA GLY A 36 -5.01 -10.47 -16.53
C GLY A 36 -3.58 -10.08 -16.91
N ARG A 37 -2.61 -10.29 -16.02
CA ARG A 37 -1.20 -10.04 -16.25
C ARG A 37 -0.39 -11.34 -16.23
N ARG A 38 0.76 -11.31 -16.88
CA ARG A 38 1.71 -12.43 -16.92
C ARG A 38 3.01 -12.02 -16.26
N TYR A 39 3.55 -12.88 -15.39
CA TYR A 39 4.78 -12.65 -14.66
C TYR A 39 5.76 -13.79 -14.93
N ARG A 40 6.96 -13.47 -15.41
CA ARG A 40 8.06 -14.42 -15.53
C ARG A 40 8.60 -14.78 -14.16
N LYS A 41 9.07 -16.01 -14.00
CA LYS A 41 9.86 -16.38 -12.83
C LYS A 41 11.15 -15.53 -12.78
N PRO A 42 11.56 -15.08 -11.60
CA PRO A 42 12.77 -14.28 -11.46
C PRO A 42 14.00 -15.05 -11.95
N GLN A 43 14.75 -14.46 -12.86
CA GLN A 43 16.02 -15.04 -13.36
C GLN A 43 17.21 -14.69 -12.43
N ARG A 44 17.00 -13.77 -11.53
CA ARG A 44 17.94 -13.31 -10.49
C ARG A 44 17.14 -13.00 -9.25
N PRO A 45 17.74 -12.99 -8.04
CA PRO A 45 17.05 -12.47 -6.88
C PRO A 45 16.42 -11.12 -7.19
N THR A 46 15.14 -10.99 -6.93
CA THR A 46 14.37 -9.75 -7.19
C THR A 46 13.74 -9.28 -5.90
N VAL A 47 13.99 -8.02 -5.54
CA VAL A 47 13.50 -7.41 -4.30
C VAL A 47 12.67 -6.19 -4.65
N ILE A 48 11.41 -6.21 -4.29
CA ILE A 48 10.53 -5.04 -4.39
C ILE A 48 10.42 -4.41 -3.02
N ILE A 49 10.77 -3.14 -2.93
CA ILE A 49 10.72 -2.35 -1.70
C ILE A 49 9.59 -1.33 -1.82
N CYS A 50 8.65 -1.35 -0.88
CA CYS A 50 7.68 -0.30 -0.68
C CYS A 50 8.17 0.60 0.45
N VAL A 51 8.61 1.82 0.11
CA VAL A 51 9.00 2.83 1.09
C VAL A 51 7.76 3.62 1.44
N ASP A 52 7.08 3.20 2.52
CA ASP A 52 5.82 3.75 2.99
C ASP A 52 5.89 5.29 3.14
N GLY A 53 4.96 6.00 2.53
CA GLY A 53 4.88 7.45 2.60
C GLY A 53 6.00 8.23 1.88
N CYS A 54 6.78 7.56 1.01
CA CYS A 54 7.87 8.22 0.30
C CYS A 54 7.34 9.13 -0.81
N ASP A 55 7.14 10.40 -0.48
CA ASP A 55 6.86 11.43 -1.48
C ASP A 55 8.06 11.61 -2.41
N PRO A 56 7.85 11.85 -3.73
CA PRO A 56 8.93 12.15 -4.67
C PRO A 56 9.86 13.28 -4.23
N GLU A 57 9.38 14.23 -3.43
CA GLU A 57 10.18 15.36 -2.94
C GLU A 57 11.36 14.92 -2.07
N TYR A 58 11.24 13.80 -1.31
CA TYR A 58 12.39 13.25 -0.56
C TYR A 58 13.56 12.91 -1.50
N LEU A 59 13.26 12.34 -2.66
CA LEU A 59 14.28 11.99 -3.67
C LEU A 59 14.76 13.20 -4.46
N ASP A 60 13.83 14.10 -4.83
CA ASP A 60 14.17 15.27 -5.63
C ASP A 60 15.12 16.21 -4.89
N ARG A 61 14.97 16.35 -3.57
CA ARG A 61 15.87 17.12 -2.70
C ARG A 61 17.08 16.29 -2.27
N GLY A 62 16.87 15.09 -1.78
CA GLY A 62 17.94 14.30 -1.18
C GLY A 62 18.99 13.79 -2.16
N ILE A 63 18.66 13.57 -3.46
CA ILE A 63 19.66 13.15 -4.45
C ILE A 63 20.72 14.22 -4.69
N PRO A 64 20.38 15.49 -4.97
CA PRO A 64 21.38 16.56 -5.06
C PRO A 64 22.20 16.74 -3.77
N ASP A 65 21.57 16.54 -2.61
CA ASP A 65 22.20 16.70 -1.30
C ASP A 65 23.05 15.47 -0.87
N GLY A 66 23.14 14.45 -1.76
CA GLY A 66 23.95 13.25 -1.53
C GLY A 66 23.37 12.29 -0.48
N VAL A 67 22.07 12.36 -0.21
CA VAL A 67 21.35 11.43 0.67
C VAL A 67 21.18 10.06 0.03
N PHE A 68 21.05 10.00 -1.30
CA PHE A 68 20.76 8.80 -2.07
C PHE A 68 21.83 8.50 -3.15
N PRO A 69 23.06 8.18 -2.78
CA PRO A 69 24.11 7.90 -3.79
C PRO A 69 23.79 6.68 -4.65
N THR A 70 23.25 5.61 -4.07
CA THR A 70 22.88 4.36 -4.77
C THR A 70 21.65 4.55 -5.63
N ILE A 71 20.52 4.94 -5.02
CA ILE A 71 19.23 5.13 -5.72
C ILE A 71 19.37 6.22 -6.79
N GLY A 72 20.09 7.30 -6.50
CA GLY A 72 20.38 8.36 -7.47
C GLY A 72 21.16 7.86 -8.68
N SER A 73 22.02 6.85 -8.54
CA SER A 73 22.75 6.22 -9.64
C SER A 73 21.84 5.54 -10.65
N PHE A 74 20.64 5.08 -10.23
CA PHE A 74 19.68 4.40 -11.11
C PHE A 74 19.09 5.32 -12.18
N ARG A 75 19.23 6.65 -12.04
CA ARG A 75 18.96 7.61 -13.14
C ARG A 75 19.81 7.32 -14.40
N ARG A 76 21.03 6.78 -14.21
CA ARG A 76 21.96 6.45 -15.30
C ARG A 76 21.96 4.98 -15.66
N ASN A 77 21.93 4.11 -14.64
CA ASN A 77 22.20 2.68 -14.77
C ASN A 77 20.94 1.81 -14.69
N GLY A 78 19.78 2.41 -14.42
CA GLY A 78 18.51 1.73 -14.21
C GLY A 78 17.34 2.44 -14.89
N TYR A 79 16.22 2.45 -14.21
CA TYR A 79 15.04 3.25 -14.56
C TYR A 79 14.64 4.12 -13.36
N PHE A 80 14.39 5.38 -13.59
CA PHE A 80 14.00 6.35 -12.58
C PHE A 80 12.81 7.16 -13.08
N GLY A 81 11.63 6.87 -12.55
CA GLY A 81 10.38 7.50 -12.94
C GLY A 81 9.44 7.67 -11.73
N ARG A 82 8.21 7.98 -12.06
CA ARG A 82 7.11 8.14 -11.11
C ARG A 82 5.91 7.36 -11.59
N ALA A 83 5.09 6.90 -10.63
CA ALA A 83 3.83 6.23 -10.90
C ALA A 83 2.72 6.85 -10.05
N ASP A 84 1.49 6.43 -10.28
CA ASP A 84 0.38 6.82 -9.45
C ASP A 84 -0.03 5.65 -8.56
N ALA A 85 -0.13 5.92 -7.27
CA ALA A 85 -0.71 5.01 -6.31
C ALA A 85 -2.21 4.76 -6.58
N ALA A 86 -2.73 3.64 -6.13
CA ALA A 86 -4.16 3.41 -6.12
C ALA A 86 -4.86 4.36 -5.14
N MET A 87 -6.11 4.71 -5.43
CA MET A 87 -6.95 5.48 -4.51
C MET A 87 -7.79 4.55 -3.64
N PRO A 88 -8.06 4.97 -2.39
CA PRO A 88 -7.43 6.07 -1.67
C PRO A 88 -5.95 5.77 -1.38
N THR A 89 -5.14 6.82 -1.26
CA THR A 89 -3.70 6.73 -1.05
C THR A 89 -3.37 6.36 0.41
N PHE A 90 -3.74 5.12 0.78
CA PHE A 90 -3.51 4.52 2.10
C PHE A 90 -2.66 3.26 2.00
N THR A 91 -2.02 2.89 3.11
CA THR A 91 -1.08 1.78 3.20
C THR A 91 -1.69 0.44 2.77
N ASN A 92 -2.82 0.02 3.36
CA ASN A 92 -3.37 -1.32 3.09
C ASN A 92 -3.80 -1.50 1.61
N PRO A 93 -4.64 -0.61 1.00
CA PRO A 93 -5.04 -0.81 -0.39
C PRO A 93 -3.85 -0.80 -1.34
N ASN A 94 -2.85 0.05 -1.10
CA ASN A 94 -1.72 0.17 -2.00
C ASN A 94 -0.72 -0.98 -1.87
N ASN A 95 -0.40 -1.43 -0.65
CA ASN A 95 0.44 -2.62 -0.50
C ASN A 95 -0.22 -3.86 -1.13
N VAL A 96 -1.54 -4.03 -0.95
CA VAL A 96 -2.27 -5.13 -1.60
C VAL A 96 -2.31 -4.94 -3.12
N SER A 97 -2.53 -3.72 -3.63
CA SER A 97 -2.44 -3.43 -5.07
C SER A 97 -1.07 -3.83 -5.64
N ILE A 98 0.02 -3.47 -4.97
CA ILE A 98 1.39 -3.80 -5.41
C ILE A 98 1.58 -5.32 -5.50
N VAL A 99 1.23 -6.09 -4.47
CA VAL A 99 1.46 -7.55 -4.47
C VAL A 99 0.44 -8.34 -5.29
N THR A 100 -0.67 -7.73 -5.73
CA THR A 100 -1.66 -8.36 -6.62
C THR A 100 -1.55 -7.88 -8.07
N GLY A 101 -0.78 -6.81 -8.32
CA GLY A 101 -0.69 -6.17 -9.64
C GLY A 101 -2.01 -5.58 -10.12
N ALA A 102 -2.94 -5.22 -9.21
CA ALA A 102 -4.31 -4.86 -9.54
C ALA A 102 -4.85 -3.74 -8.64
N PRO A 103 -5.88 -3.00 -9.07
CA PRO A 103 -6.53 -1.97 -8.25
C PRO A 103 -7.46 -2.55 -7.19
N PRO A 104 -7.91 -1.75 -6.21
CA PRO A 104 -8.85 -2.14 -5.16
C PRO A 104 -10.14 -2.83 -5.64
N SER A 105 -10.67 -2.45 -6.79
CA SER A 105 -11.86 -3.10 -7.39
C SER A 105 -11.67 -4.59 -7.69
N ILE A 106 -10.43 -5.03 -7.87
CA ILE A 106 -10.09 -6.43 -8.13
C ILE A 106 -9.76 -7.17 -6.82
N HIS A 107 -8.94 -6.57 -5.96
CA HIS A 107 -8.50 -7.27 -4.74
C HIS A 107 -9.37 -7.00 -3.51
N GLY A 108 -10.30 -6.04 -3.56
CA GLY A 108 -11.30 -5.79 -2.52
C GLY A 108 -10.87 -4.91 -1.35
N ILE A 109 -9.59 -4.66 -1.14
CA ILE A 109 -9.11 -3.85 -0.01
C ILE A 109 -9.08 -2.37 -0.42
N ALA A 110 -10.04 -1.59 0.09
CA ALA A 110 -10.26 -0.20 -0.31
C ALA A 110 -9.94 0.83 0.80
N GLY A 111 -9.26 0.43 1.87
CA GLY A 111 -8.88 1.25 3.01
C GLY A 111 -8.44 0.40 4.18
N ASN A 112 -8.21 1.01 5.33
CA ASN A 112 -8.03 0.28 6.60
C ASN A 112 -9.39 -0.04 7.25
N TYR A 113 -10.46 0.65 6.81
CA TYR A 113 -11.77 0.64 7.49
C TYR A 113 -12.91 0.93 6.52
N TYR A 114 -14.09 0.30 6.72
CA TYR A 114 -15.33 0.61 6.02
C TYR A 114 -16.55 0.30 6.89
N LEU A 115 -17.72 0.85 6.52
CA LEU A 115 -19.00 0.49 7.13
C LEU A 115 -19.68 -0.60 6.29
N ASP A 116 -19.85 -1.77 6.90
CA ASP A 116 -20.69 -2.83 6.34
C ASP A 116 -22.17 -2.43 6.49
N ARG A 117 -22.80 -2.15 5.36
CA ARG A 117 -24.20 -1.69 5.33
C ARG A 117 -25.22 -2.76 5.73
N GLU A 118 -24.88 -4.04 5.55
CA GLU A 118 -25.79 -5.14 5.91
C GLU A 118 -25.86 -5.32 7.42
N THR A 119 -24.72 -5.23 8.09
CA THR A 119 -24.64 -5.43 9.54
C THR A 119 -24.64 -4.11 10.33
N GLY A 120 -24.44 -2.96 9.68
CA GLY A 120 -24.25 -1.66 10.30
C GLY A 120 -22.96 -1.54 11.13
N ARG A 121 -22.02 -2.46 10.94
CA ARG A 121 -20.76 -2.52 11.69
C ARG A 121 -19.62 -1.90 10.89
N GLU A 122 -18.76 -1.24 11.62
CA GLU A 122 -17.47 -0.81 11.10
C GLU A 122 -16.49 -1.96 11.10
N VAL A 123 -15.83 -2.19 9.96
CA VAL A 123 -14.97 -3.36 9.72
C VAL A 123 -13.55 -2.93 9.39
N MET A 124 -12.59 -3.44 10.16
CA MET A 124 -11.15 -3.31 9.86
C MET A 124 -10.78 -4.19 8.66
N MET A 125 -10.15 -3.60 7.64
CA MET A 125 -9.72 -4.32 6.42
C MET A 125 -8.31 -4.91 6.59
N THR A 126 -8.12 -5.67 7.67
CA THR A 126 -6.88 -6.39 7.99
C THR A 126 -7.02 -7.91 7.93
N ASP A 127 -8.23 -8.39 7.62
CA ASP A 127 -8.52 -9.83 7.48
C ASP A 127 -8.28 -10.26 6.03
N GLU A 128 -7.43 -11.26 5.83
CA GLU A 128 -7.12 -11.83 4.52
C GLU A 128 -8.34 -12.38 3.77
N ARG A 129 -9.41 -12.76 4.50
CA ARG A 129 -10.69 -13.21 3.92
C ARG A 129 -11.42 -12.12 3.14
N LEU A 130 -11.08 -10.86 3.38
CA LEU A 130 -11.62 -9.71 2.62
C LEU A 130 -10.97 -9.55 1.25
N MET A 131 -9.83 -10.21 1.00
CA MET A 131 -9.18 -10.20 -0.29
C MET A 131 -9.92 -11.11 -1.29
N LEU A 132 -10.15 -10.59 -2.49
CA LEU A 132 -10.91 -11.27 -3.56
C LEU A 132 -10.02 -11.98 -4.57
N CYS A 133 -8.70 -11.82 -4.51
CA CYS A 133 -7.75 -12.47 -5.41
C CYS A 133 -6.48 -12.90 -4.68
N GLU A 134 -5.65 -13.69 -5.35
CA GLU A 134 -4.35 -14.15 -4.85
C GLU A 134 -3.27 -13.06 -5.00
N THR A 135 -2.11 -13.28 -4.38
CA THR A 135 -0.93 -12.43 -4.54
C THR A 135 0.06 -13.04 -5.53
N ILE A 136 0.87 -12.19 -6.17
CA ILE A 136 1.99 -12.62 -7.03
C ILE A 136 2.94 -13.52 -6.23
N LEU A 137 3.20 -13.15 -4.96
CA LEU A 137 4.09 -13.91 -4.08
C LEU A 137 3.56 -15.32 -3.78
N ALA A 138 2.27 -15.48 -3.48
CA ALA A 138 1.68 -16.78 -3.22
C ALA A 138 1.74 -17.69 -4.45
N LEU A 139 1.42 -17.16 -5.65
CA LEU A 139 1.49 -17.93 -6.88
C LEU A 139 2.93 -18.30 -7.25
N MET A 140 3.89 -17.39 -7.05
CA MET A 140 5.31 -17.67 -7.27
C MET A 140 5.84 -18.74 -6.30
N ALA A 141 5.45 -18.68 -5.03
CA ALA A 141 5.77 -19.72 -4.04
C ALA A 141 5.21 -21.08 -4.46
N GLY A 142 3.93 -21.12 -4.87
CA GLY A 142 3.29 -22.31 -5.43
C GLY A 142 3.97 -22.88 -6.67
N ALA A 143 4.69 -22.02 -7.42
CA ALA A 143 5.51 -22.40 -8.57
C ALA A 143 6.97 -22.75 -8.21
N GLY A 144 7.28 -22.93 -6.91
CA GLY A 144 8.59 -23.36 -6.43
C GLY A 144 9.63 -22.24 -6.28
N ILE A 145 9.24 -20.98 -6.39
CA ILE A 145 10.12 -19.82 -6.14
C ILE A 145 10.20 -19.54 -4.64
N ARG A 146 11.40 -19.36 -4.10
CA ARG A 146 11.60 -18.99 -2.70
C ARG A 146 11.20 -17.53 -2.52
N THR A 147 9.99 -17.32 -1.98
CA THR A 147 9.39 -16.00 -1.81
C THR A 147 9.39 -15.56 -0.37
N ALA A 148 9.51 -14.26 -0.14
CA ALA A 148 9.35 -13.66 1.17
C ALA A 148 8.50 -12.38 1.10
N ALA A 149 7.58 -12.22 2.06
CA ALA A 149 6.85 -11.00 2.32
C ALA A 149 7.21 -10.52 3.74
N ILE A 150 7.96 -9.43 3.84
CA ILE A 150 8.40 -8.89 5.12
C ILE A 150 7.88 -7.46 5.26
N THR A 151 7.22 -7.17 6.35
CA THR A 151 6.62 -5.86 6.59
C THR A 151 7.01 -5.29 7.94
N ALA A 152 7.00 -3.97 8.06
CA ALA A 152 7.19 -3.31 9.34
C ALA A 152 5.98 -3.52 10.26
N LYS A 153 4.74 -3.45 9.71
CA LYS A 153 3.48 -3.43 10.47
C LYS A 153 2.79 -4.81 10.46
N ASP A 154 2.51 -5.41 11.64
CA ASP A 154 1.93 -6.78 11.73
C ASP A 154 0.52 -6.86 11.12
N LYS A 155 -0.26 -5.80 11.18
CA LYS A 155 -1.61 -5.77 10.58
C LYS A 155 -1.60 -6.05 9.07
N LEU A 156 -0.56 -5.63 8.35
CA LEU A 156 -0.41 -5.84 6.91
C LEU A 156 0.07 -7.27 6.61
N ARG A 157 0.80 -7.91 7.53
CA ARG A 157 1.36 -9.26 7.36
C ARG A 157 0.32 -10.29 6.95
N LYS A 158 -0.89 -10.24 7.51
CA LYS A 158 -1.97 -11.19 7.18
C LYS A 158 -2.40 -11.08 5.72
N LEU A 159 -2.55 -9.85 5.22
CA LEU A 159 -2.92 -9.60 3.82
C LEU A 159 -1.81 -10.06 2.87
N LEU A 160 -0.56 -9.71 3.16
CA LEU A 160 0.60 -10.09 2.35
C LEU A 160 0.86 -11.60 2.38
N GLY A 161 0.59 -12.25 3.51
CA GLY A 161 0.83 -13.67 3.74
C GLY A 161 -0.30 -14.60 3.29
N ARG A 162 -1.38 -14.06 2.70
CA ARG A 162 -2.50 -14.89 2.23
C ARG A 162 -2.00 -15.98 1.27
N ASN A 163 -2.27 -17.25 1.61
CA ASN A 163 -1.89 -18.43 0.85
C ASN A 163 -0.39 -18.53 0.47
N LEU A 164 0.47 -17.75 1.14
CA LEU A 164 1.91 -17.75 0.88
C LEU A 164 2.58 -18.93 1.57
N SER A 165 3.05 -19.90 0.81
CA SER A 165 3.89 -21.03 1.30
C SER A 165 5.36 -20.65 1.47
N GLY A 166 5.71 -19.35 1.42
CA GLY A 166 7.03 -18.78 1.64
C GLY A 166 7.20 -18.17 3.03
N ILE A 167 8.24 -17.34 3.16
CA ILE A 167 8.53 -16.62 4.41
C ILE A 167 7.60 -15.41 4.54
N CYS A 168 6.93 -15.26 5.70
CA CYS A 168 6.10 -14.10 5.98
C CYS A 168 6.15 -13.71 7.45
N PHE A 169 6.68 -12.52 7.76
CA PHE A 169 6.71 -11.98 9.12
C PHE A 169 6.70 -10.45 9.14
N SER A 170 6.51 -9.87 10.33
CA SER A 170 6.65 -8.44 10.58
C SER A 170 7.80 -8.16 11.56
N SER A 171 8.47 -7.01 11.40
CA SER A 171 9.47 -6.57 12.37
C SER A 171 8.83 -6.15 13.70
N GLU A 172 7.59 -5.64 13.67
CA GLU A 172 6.82 -5.31 14.86
C GLU A 172 6.64 -6.51 15.81
N ARG A 173 6.47 -7.71 15.25
CA ARG A 173 6.28 -8.96 16.00
C ARG A 173 7.27 -10.04 15.58
N ALA A 174 8.53 -9.65 15.40
CA ALA A 174 9.60 -10.59 15.10
C ALA A 174 9.72 -11.61 16.24
N SER A 175 9.82 -12.90 15.86
CA SER A 175 10.12 -13.99 16.81
C SER A 175 11.62 -14.07 17.08
N SER A 176 12.03 -14.88 18.06
CA SER A 176 13.44 -15.13 18.36
C SER A 176 14.22 -15.69 17.17
N GLU A 177 13.59 -16.54 16.34
CA GLU A 177 14.21 -17.08 15.13
C GLU A 177 14.46 -15.98 14.10
N VAL A 178 13.55 -15.00 14.00
CA VAL A 178 13.73 -13.84 13.11
C VAL A 178 14.80 -12.89 13.66
N GLU A 179 14.85 -12.67 14.96
CA GLU A 179 15.92 -11.89 15.60
C GLU A 179 17.31 -12.55 15.36
N GLU A 180 17.39 -13.86 15.44
CA GLU A 180 18.59 -14.63 15.14
C GLU A 180 18.96 -14.54 13.63
N LEU A 181 17.98 -14.64 12.74
CA LEU A 181 18.18 -14.45 11.30
C LEU A 181 18.81 -13.09 11.01
N VAL A 182 18.25 -12.01 11.59
CA VAL A 182 18.71 -10.63 11.35
C VAL A 182 19.99 -10.31 12.12
N GLY A 183 20.22 -11.00 13.26
CA GLY A 183 21.38 -10.79 14.12
C GLY A 183 21.22 -9.62 15.10
N ARG A 184 19.99 -9.18 15.36
CA ARG A 184 19.66 -8.15 16.36
C ARG A 184 18.23 -8.31 16.90
N ALA A 185 17.99 -7.78 18.09
CA ALA A 185 16.66 -7.76 18.69
C ALA A 185 15.66 -6.95 17.86
N LYS A 186 14.38 -7.31 17.95
CA LYS A 186 13.32 -6.56 17.30
C LYS A 186 13.28 -5.12 17.81
N PRO A 187 13.05 -4.14 16.92
CA PRO A 187 13.00 -2.73 17.28
C PRO A 187 11.72 -2.36 18.03
N ASP A 188 11.75 -1.16 18.65
CA ASP A 188 10.54 -0.52 19.14
C ASP A 188 9.56 -0.21 18.00
N MET A 189 8.25 -0.33 18.26
CA MET A 189 7.19 -0.11 17.29
C MET A 189 7.18 1.34 16.73
N TYR A 190 7.58 2.31 17.54
CA TYR A 190 7.65 3.72 17.15
C TYR A 190 9.09 4.17 16.85
N SER A 191 9.77 3.43 15.99
CA SER A 191 11.13 3.78 15.58
C SER A 191 11.37 3.59 14.08
N ALA A 192 12.32 4.35 13.55
CA ALA A 192 12.85 4.16 12.19
C ALA A 192 13.40 2.75 11.97
N ASP A 193 13.90 2.13 13.04
CA ASP A 193 14.54 0.82 13.03
C ASP A 193 13.60 -0.31 12.62
N LEU A 194 12.27 -0.17 12.76
CA LEU A 194 11.32 -1.15 12.21
C LEU A 194 11.52 -1.37 10.72
N SER A 195 11.68 -0.28 9.97
CA SER A 195 11.91 -0.31 8.51
C SER A 195 13.29 -0.86 8.17
N LEU A 196 14.32 -0.45 8.92
CA LEU A 196 15.69 -0.92 8.69
C LEU A 196 15.83 -2.41 9.02
N PHE A 197 15.12 -2.93 10.01
CA PHE A 197 15.07 -4.35 10.33
C PHE A 197 14.47 -5.18 9.18
N VAL A 198 13.42 -4.68 8.51
CA VAL A 198 12.85 -5.33 7.32
C VAL A 198 13.87 -5.45 6.20
N LEU A 199 14.62 -4.39 5.94
CA LEU A 199 15.67 -4.39 4.90
C LEU A 199 16.85 -5.31 5.28
N ASP A 200 17.28 -5.29 6.55
CA ASP A 200 18.33 -6.17 7.06
C ASP A 200 17.91 -7.64 6.93
N ALA A 201 16.65 -7.97 7.23
CA ALA A 201 16.12 -9.32 7.04
C ALA A 201 16.17 -9.75 5.56
N GLY A 202 15.77 -8.87 4.62
CA GLY A 202 15.87 -9.12 3.19
C GLY A 202 17.33 -9.39 2.74
N ILE A 203 18.28 -8.61 3.23
CA ILE A 203 19.72 -8.81 3.00
C ILE A 203 20.16 -10.19 3.49
N LYS A 204 19.78 -10.57 4.73
CA LYS A 204 20.13 -11.88 5.31
C LYS A 204 19.58 -13.05 4.51
N LEU A 205 18.34 -12.96 4.02
CA LEU A 205 17.78 -13.99 3.15
C LEU A 205 18.56 -14.14 1.85
N LEU A 206 19.02 -13.05 1.24
CA LEU A 206 19.85 -13.12 0.04
C LEU A 206 21.27 -13.68 0.34
N GLU A 207 21.90 -13.26 1.44
CA GLU A 207 23.20 -13.79 1.88
C GLU A 207 23.15 -15.30 2.10
N ARG A 208 22.04 -15.81 2.66
CA ARG A 208 21.81 -17.25 2.87
C ARG A 208 21.31 -17.98 1.63
N ARG A 209 21.03 -17.27 0.54
CA ARG A 209 20.40 -17.81 -0.67
C ARG A 209 19.04 -18.44 -0.40
N GLU A 210 18.24 -17.86 0.49
CA GLU A 210 16.92 -18.32 0.90
C GLU A 210 15.78 -17.51 0.27
N GLY A 211 16.07 -16.57 -0.65
CA GLY A 211 15.09 -15.72 -1.30
C GLY A 211 15.40 -15.48 -2.78
N ASP A 212 14.41 -15.73 -3.65
CA ASP A 212 14.46 -15.43 -5.07
C ASP A 212 13.57 -14.25 -5.43
N LEU A 213 12.43 -14.07 -4.72
CA LEU A 213 11.50 -12.96 -4.90
C LEU A 213 11.04 -12.45 -3.53
N LEU A 214 11.42 -11.22 -3.19
CA LEU A 214 11.12 -10.61 -1.91
C LEU A 214 10.27 -9.36 -2.09
N TYR A 215 9.29 -9.18 -1.21
CA TYR A 215 8.57 -7.92 -1.01
C TYR A 215 8.86 -7.40 0.39
N LEU A 216 9.42 -6.19 0.47
CA LEU A 216 9.84 -5.52 1.70
C LEU A 216 9.03 -4.24 1.87
N SER A 217 8.08 -4.24 2.82
CA SER A 217 7.20 -3.09 3.09
C SER A 217 7.65 -2.39 4.36
N LEU A 218 8.03 -1.12 4.24
CA LEU A 218 8.54 -0.31 5.33
C LEU A 218 7.41 0.36 6.12
N SER A 219 7.74 1.30 6.99
CA SER A 219 6.81 2.11 7.79
C SER A 219 7.03 3.59 7.52
N ASP A 220 5.96 4.35 7.54
CA ASP A 220 5.88 5.80 7.33
C ASP A 220 6.10 6.63 8.62
N TYR A 221 6.59 6.02 9.70
CA TYR A 221 6.79 6.68 10.98
C TYR A 221 7.61 7.98 10.85
N ILE A 222 8.70 7.92 10.09
CA ILE A 222 9.56 9.09 9.84
C ILE A 222 8.84 10.14 8.99
N GLN A 223 8.14 9.72 7.93
CA GLN A 223 7.46 10.60 6.98
C GLN A 223 6.32 11.40 7.62
N HIS A 224 5.65 10.83 8.63
CA HIS A 224 4.65 11.56 9.40
C HIS A 224 5.24 12.65 10.31
N ALA A 225 6.49 12.48 10.79
CA ALA A 225 7.12 13.40 11.71
C ALA A 225 8.06 14.42 11.02
N HIS A 226 8.69 14.04 9.90
CA HIS A 226 9.80 14.75 9.29
C HIS A 226 9.59 15.00 7.80
N ALA A 227 9.58 16.26 7.40
CA ALA A 227 9.45 16.68 6.01
C ALA A 227 10.73 16.41 5.18
N PRO A 228 10.65 16.43 3.83
CA PRO A 228 11.84 16.39 2.96
C PRO A 228 12.86 17.47 3.29
N GLY A 229 14.14 17.06 3.50
CA GLY A 229 15.23 17.93 3.90
C GLY A 229 15.37 18.14 5.43
N ASP A 230 14.52 17.49 6.24
CA ASP A 230 14.76 17.38 7.68
C ASP A 230 15.93 16.41 7.94
N PRO A 231 16.90 16.77 8.81
CA PRO A 231 18.05 15.92 9.08
C PRO A 231 17.71 14.49 9.56
N ALA A 232 16.61 14.32 10.30
CA ALA A 232 16.17 13.00 10.73
C ALA A 232 15.64 12.17 9.54
N ALA A 233 14.87 12.79 8.64
CA ALA A 233 14.44 12.15 7.40
C ALA A 233 15.62 11.77 6.50
N ASP A 234 16.58 12.68 6.34
CA ASP A 234 17.78 12.44 5.53
C ASP A 234 18.64 11.30 6.09
N THR A 235 18.80 11.23 7.42
CA THR A 235 19.51 10.13 8.09
C THR A 235 18.82 8.79 7.84
N PHE A 236 17.50 8.74 7.97
CA PHE A 236 16.73 7.53 7.72
C PHE A 236 16.82 7.09 6.25
N HIS A 237 16.65 8.02 5.32
CA HIS A 237 16.70 7.71 3.89
C HIS A 237 18.11 7.30 3.42
N ARG A 238 19.17 7.86 4.01
CA ARG A 238 20.55 7.39 3.77
C ARG A 238 20.73 5.95 4.22
N ALA A 239 20.20 5.59 5.39
CA ALA A 239 20.27 4.22 5.89
C ALA A 239 19.47 3.24 5.02
N ILE A 240 18.39 3.67 4.35
CA ILE A 240 17.69 2.89 3.31
C ILE A 240 18.58 2.75 2.08
N ASP A 241 19.17 3.83 1.59
CA ASP A 241 20.03 3.83 0.39
C ASP A 241 21.24 2.88 0.53
N ASP A 242 21.87 2.87 1.71
CA ASP A 242 22.97 1.95 2.02
C ASP A 242 22.54 0.48 1.90
N ARG A 243 21.34 0.14 2.38
CA ARG A 243 20.79 -1.22 2.29
C ARG A 243 20.36 -1.61 0.88
N VAL A 244 19.83 -0.66 0.13
CA VAL A 244 19.58 -0.83 -1.32
C VAL A 244 20.87 -1.11 -2.05
N GLY A 245 21.96 -0.40 -1.72
CA GLY A 245 23.30 -0.68 -2.22
C GLY A 245 23.74 -2.12 -1.94
N ARG A 246 23.56 -2.57 -0.70
CA ARG A 246 23.91 -3.94 -0.31
C ARG A 246 23.11 -5.01 -1.06
N LEU A 247 21.81 -4.81 -1.26
CA LEU A 247 20.97 -5.71 -2.05
C LEU A 247 21.45 -5.81 -3.50
N VAL A 248 21.82 -4.67 -4.11
CA VAL A 248 22.39 -4.64 -5.48
C VAL A 248 23.74 -5.35 -5.55
N GLU A 249 24.63 -5.17 -4.57
CA GLU A 249 25.93 -5.88 -4.46
C GLU A 249 25.74 -7.40 -4.37
N LEU A 250 24.69 -7.87 -3.71
CA LEU A 250 24.32 -9.29 -3.64
C LEU A 250 23.72 -9.82 -4.96
N GLY A 251 23.66 -8.99 -6.01
CA GLY A 251 23.20 -9.36 -7.35
C GLY A 251 21.70 -9.23 -7.56
N ALA A 252 20.97 -8.66 -6.61
CA ALA A 252 19.52 -8.50 -6.73
C ALA A 252 19.15 -7.44 -7.77
N VAL A 253 18.02 -7.67 -8.44
CA VAL A 253 17.23 -6.63 -9.08
C VAL A 253 16.40 -5.95 -7.99
N VAL A 254 16.57 -4.66 -7.81
CA VAL A 254 15.78 -3.88 -6.85
C VAL A 254 14.77 -3.02 -7.60
N GLY A 255 13.48 -3.20 -7.26
CA GLY A 255 12.39 -2.28 -7.59
C GLY A 255 11.98 -1.50 -6.35
N LEU A 256 11.87 -0.18 -6.47
CA LEU A 256 11.48 0.71 -5.38
C LEU A 256 10.25 1.50 -5.79
N VAL A 257 9.22 1.44 -4.94
CA VAL A 257 7.98 2.21 -5.06
C VAL A 257 7.58 2.75 -3.70
N ALA A 258 6.53 3.58 -3.67
CA ALA A 258 5.80 3.86 -2.45
C ALA A 258 4.31 3.50 -2.63
N ASP A 259 3.65 3.28 -1.53
CA ASP A 259 2.20 3.08 -1.46
C ASP A 259 1.45 4.40 -1.56
N HIS A 260 2.03 5.49 -1.07
CA HIS A 260 1.55 6.87 -1.19
C HIS A 260 2.67 7.88 -0.93
N GLY A 261 2.40 9.15 -1.22
CA GLY A 261 3.20 10.28 -0.78
C GLY A 261 2.79 10.76 0.61
N MET A 262 3.28 11.95 1.00
CA MET A 262 3.02 12.55 2.32
C MET A 262 3.06 14.07 2.22
N ASN A 263 1.99 14.75 2.66
CA ASN A 263 1.92 16.21 2.67
C ASN A 263 1.68 16.79 4.05
N ASP A 264 2.10 18.05 4.24
CA ASP A 264 1.73 18.84 5.40
C ASP A 264 0.24 19.15 5.36
N LYS A 265 -0.48 18.81 6.44
CA LYS A 265 -1.89 19.15 6.68
C LYS A 265 -1.97 20.23 7.75
N ALA A 266 -1.29 21.34 7.51
CA ALA A 266 -1.13 22.41 8.47
C ALA A 266 -1.30 23.78 7.80
N LEU A 267 -1.83 24.70 8.59
CA LEU A 267 -1.91 26.11 8.24
C LEU A 267 -0.50 26.76 8.24
N PRO A 268 -0.33 27.96 7.67
CA PRO A 268 0.97 28.65 7.67
C PRO A 268 1.60 28.85 9.04
N ASP A 269 0.79 29.01 10.08
CA ASP A 269 1.23 29.16 11.47
C ASP A 269 1.61 27.82 12.15
N GLY A 270 1.44 26.70 11.44
CA GLY A 270 1.74 25.35 11.92
C GLY A 270 0.57 24.64 12.59
N ALA A 271 -0.56 25.31 12.82
CA ALA A 271 -1.75 24.67 13.36
C ALA A 271 -2.32 23.62 12.39
N PRO A 272 -2.88 22.48 12.91
CA PRO A 272 -3.50 21.46 12.08
C PRO A 272 -4.64 22.04 11.21
N ASN A 273 -4.61 21.80 9.92
CA ASN A 273 -5.65 22.18 8.96
C ASN A 273 -6.63 21.02 8.77
N VAL A 274 -7.66 20.95 9.63
CA VAL A 274 -8.60 19.84 9.72
C VAL A 274 -10.04 20.31 9.54
N ILE A 275 -10.76 19.67 8.62
CA ILE A 275 -12.22 19.79 8.47
C ILE A 275 -12.86 18.62 9.25
N PHE A 276 -13.64 18.91 10.29
CA PHE A 276 -14.49 17.93 10.96
C PHE A 276 -15.82 17.87 10.21
N LEU A 277 -15.87 16.97 9.20
CA LEU A 277 -16.93 16.98 8.20
C LEU A 277 -18.28 16.55 8.78
N GLU A 278 -18.29 15.54 9.65
CA GLU A 278 -19.52 15.06 10.31
C GLU A 278 -20.15 16.16 11.15
N ASP A 279 -19.37 16.82 12.00
CA ASP A 279 -19.85 17.97 12.78
C ASP A 279 -20.42 19.08 11.89
N THR A 280 -19.71 19.38 10.80
CA THR A 280 -20.10 20.46 9.88
C THR A 280 -21.42 20.17 9.17
N LEU A 281 -21.59 18.95 8.64
CA LEU A 281 -22.79 18.57 7.92
C LEU A 281 -23.97 18.34 8.88
N ASN A 282 -23.76 17.67 10.01
CA ASN A 282 -24.80 17.41 11.00
C ASN A 282 -25.34 18.71 11.65
N LYS A 283 -24.46 19.71 11.85
CA LYS A 283 -24.90 21.04 12.30
C LYS A 283 -25.84 21.71 11.32
N ARG A 284 -25.66 21.49 10.01
CA ARG A 284 -26.49 22.15 8.96
C ARG A 284 -27.73 21.38 8.60
N PHE A 285 -27.68 20.04 8.59
CA PHE A 285 -28.76 19.19 8.08
C PHE A 285 -29.52 18.41 9.17
N GLY A 286 -29.13 18.53 10.42
CA GLY A 286 -29.72 17.85 11.57
C GLY A 286 -28.80 16.77 12.15
N ALA A 287 -29.02 16.44 13.41
CA ALA A 287 -28.28 15.37 14.08
C ALA A 287 -28.45 14.06 13.29
N ASP A 288 -27.36 13.33 13.17
CA ASP A 288 -27.30 12.03 12.46
C ASP A 288 -27.69 12.09 10.96
N ALA A 289 -27.64 13.28 10.33
CA ALA A 289 -27.89 13.41 8.89
C ALA A 289 -26.81 12.64 8.09
N VAL A 290 -25.57 12.60 8.58
CA VAL A 290 -24.46 11.82 8.01
C VAL A 290 -23.64 11.12 9.08
N ARG A 291 -23.02 10.00 8.70
CA ARG A 291 -21.90 9.38 9.38
C ARG A 291 -20.68 9.43 8.48
N VAL A 292 -19.56 9.88 9.02
CA VAL A 292 -18.28 9.96 8.30
C VAL A 292 -17.34 8.85 8.78
N ILE A 293 -16.82 8.06 7.84
CA ILE A 293 -15.80 7.05 8.09
C ILE A 293 -14.48 7.53 7.50
N CYS A 294 -13.44 7.55 8.34
CA CYS A 294 -12.08 7.85 7.93
C CYS A 294 -11.35 6.53 7.60
N PRO A 295 -11.16 6.16 6.31
CA PRO A 295 -10.55 4.87 5.96
C PRO A 295 -9.07 4.73 6.33
N ILE A 296 -8.43 5.83 6.75
CA ILE A 296 -7.08 5.84 7.34
C ILE A 296 -7.08 5.37 8.80
N THR A 297 -8.25 5.30 9.45
CA THR A 297 -8.34 5.00 10.88
C THR A 297 -7.59 3.73 11.23
N ASP A 298 -6.70 3.86 12.19
CA ASP A 298 -5.95 2.79 12.80
C ASP A 298 -5.91 3.03 14.31
N PRO A 299 -6.56 2.19 15.11
CA PRO A 299 -6.64 2.38 16.56
C PRO A 299 -5.28 2.30 17.25
N PHE A 300 -4.25 1.80 16.55
CA PHE A 300 -2.90 1.66 17.09
C PHE A 300 -1.97 2.83 16.73
N VAL A 301 -2.37 3.72 15.81
CA VAL A 301 -1.54 4.83 15.32
C VAL A 301 -2.12 6.16 15.80
N ARG A 302 -1.43 6.83 16.72
CA ARG A 302 -1.88 8.09 17.34
C ARG A 302 -1.23 9.33 16.76
N HIS A 303 -0.08 9.22 16.10
CA HIS A 303 0.75 10.37 15.70
C HIS A 303 0.13 11.27 14.61
N HIS A 304 -0.88 10.82 13.89
CA HIS A 304 -1.63 11.64 12.92
C HIS A 304 -3.12 11.80 13.29
N GLY A 305 -3.53 11.46 14.50
CA GLY A 305 -4.91 11.61 14.97
C GLY A 305 -5.94 10.82 14.17
N ALA A 306 -5.56 9.77 13.45
CA ALA A 306 -6.39 9.02 12.49
C ALA A 306 -7.03 9.90 11.39
N LEU A 307 -6.31 10.92 10.93
CA LEU A 307 -6.76 11.92 9.97
C LEU A 307 -6.05 11.74 8.62
N GLY A 308 -6.79 11.85 7.53
CA GLY A 308 -6.29 11.82 6.15
C GLY A 308 -7.08 12.76 5.25
N SER A 309 -6.77 12.77 3.95
CA SER A 309 -7.45 13.64 2.98
C SER A 309 -8.55 12.95 2.19
N PHE A 310 -9.03 11.78 2.62
CA PHE A 310 -10.10 11.03 1.99
C PHE A 310 -11.04 10.46 3.06
N VAL A 311 -12.33 10.71 2.93
CA VAL A 311 -13.34 10.14 3.82
C VAL A 311 -14.54 9.60 3.05
N ARG A 312 -15.23 8.63 3.65
CA ARG A 312 -16.50 8.05 3.20
C ARG A 312 -17.64 8.62 3.99
N VAL A 313 -18.70 9.06 3.31
CA VAL A 313 -19.86 9.66 3.93
C VAL A 313 -21.10 8.82 3.66
N TYR A 314 -21.73 8.38 4.71
CA TYR A 314 -22.98 7.62 4.71
C TYR A 314 -24.11 8.53 5.14
N ALA A 315 -25.07 8.78 4.24
CA ALA A 315 -26.21 9.64 4.49
C ALA A 315 -27.35 8.87 5.15
N SER A 316 -28.08 9.53 6.04
CA SER A 316 -29.34 8.96 6.54
C SER A 316 -30.36 8.85 5.41
N LYS A 317 -31.31 7.91 5.51
CA LYS A 317 -32.32 7.67 4.47
C LYS A 317 -33.25 8.89 4.21
N ALA A 318 -33.35 9.79 5.17
CA ALA A 318 -34.17 10.98 5.10
C ALA A 318 -33.46 12.22 4.54
N ALA A 319 -32.10 12.13 4.38
CA ALA A 319 -31.32 13.27 3.96
C ALA A 319 -31.33 13.46 2.44
N ASP A 320 -31.29 14.72 2.02
CA ASP A 320 -31.10 15.08 0.61
C ASP A 320 -29.60 14.94 0.24
N LEU A 321 -29.27 13.85 -0.45
CA LEU A 321 -27.92 13.53 -0.84
C LEU A 321 -27.28 14.65 -1.70
N ALA A 322 -28.04 15.22 -2.64
CA ALA A 322 -27.51 16.27 -3.51
C ALA A 322 -27.17 17.55 -2.71
N ALA A 323 -28.02 17.90 -1.75
CA ALA A 323 -27.78 19.05 -0.87
C ALA A 323 -26.58 18.80 0.06
N LEU A 324 -26.40 17.58 0.58
CA LEU A 324 -25.24 17.20 1.39
C LEU A 324 -23.93 17.30 0.59
N MET A 325 -23.92 16.75 -0.62
CA MET A 325 -22.74 16.79 -1.51
C MET A 325 -22.37 18.23 -1.90
N ALA A 326 -23.39 19.06 -2.26
CA ALA A 326 -23.18 20.47 -2.57
C ALA A 326 -22.63 21.26 -1.37
N ALA A 327 -23.14 20.97 -0.17
CA ALA A 327 -22.62 21.56 1.06
C ALA A 327 -21.18 21.15 1.33
N GLY A 328 -20.86 19.87 1.21
CA GLY A 328 -19.50 19.36 1.34
C GLY A 328 -18.53 20.03 0.35
N ALA A 329 -18.94 20.14 -0.92
CA ALA A 329 -18.12 20.77 -1.97
C ALA A 329 -17.90 22.28 -1.75
N SER A 330 -18.74 22.94 -0.95
CA SER A 330 -18.60 24.37 -0.64
C SER A 330 -17.64 24.67 0.53
N ILE A 331 -17.15 23.64 1.22
CA ILE A 331 -16.25 23.82 2.37
C ILE A 331 -14.85 24.17 1.85
N PRO A 332 -14.23 25.29 2.29
CA PRO A 332 -12.84 25.61 1.95
C PRO A 332 -11.90 24.48 2.34
N GLY A 333 -10.98 24.09 1.44
CA GLY A 333 -10.05 22.96 1.63
C GLY A 333 -10.58 21.62 1.09
N VAL A 334 -11.86 21.53 0.69
CA VAL A 334 -12.38 20.39 -0.06
C VAL A 334 -12.03 20.53 -1.53
N ALA A 335 -11.29 19.56 -2.08
CA ALA A 335 -10.89 19.53 -3.48
C ALA A 335 -11.90 18.80 -4.38
N LEU A 336 -12.60 17.79 -3.85
CA LEU A 336 -13.47 16.94 -4.66
C LEU A 336 -14.54 16.27 -3.81
N VAL A 337 -15.76 16.21 -4.35
CA VAL A 337 -16.87 15.40 -3.83
C VAL A 337 -17.42 14.57 -4.99
N LEU A 338 -17.56 13.27 -4.79
CA LEU A 338 -18.11 12.33 -5.78
C LEU A 338 -19.15 11.45 -5.10
N ASP A 339 -20.22 11.11 -5.81
CA ASP A 339 -21.11 10.03 -5.35
C ASP A 339 -20.37 8.68 -5.34
N GLY A 340 -20.89 7.71 -4.58
CA GLY A 340 -20.23 6.42 -4.40
C GLY A 340 -19.95 5.67 -5.71
N PRO A 341 -20.94 5.51 -6.61
CA PRO A 341 -20.71 4.88 -7.90
C PRO A 341 -19.65 5.56 -8.76
N GLU A 342 -19.65 6.90 -8.83
CA GLU A 342 -18.62 7.65 -9.57
C GLU A 342 -17.23 7.53 -8.91
N ALA A 343 -17.17 7.58 -7.58
CA ALA A 343 -15.94 7.37 -6.84
C ALA A 343 -15.37 5.97 -7.10
N ALA A 344 -16.22 4.95 -7.04
CA ALA A 344 -15.82 3.57 -7.33
C ALA A 344 -15.29 3.41 -8.76
N ARG A 345 -15.99 4.00 -9.74
CA ARG A 345 -15.57 3.97 -11.15
C ARG A 345 -14.26 4.73 -11.38
N ARG A 346 -14.16 5.96 -10.86
CA ARG A 346 -13.00 6.85 -11.10
C ARG A 346 -11.74 6.36 -10.43
N PHE A 347 -11.88 5.81 -9.23
CA PHE A 347 -10.76 5.39 -8.38
C PHE A 347 -10.55 3.88 -8.36
N GLU A 348 -11.28 3.13 -9.21
CA GLU A 348 -11.17 1.68 -9.31
C GLU A 348 -11.34 1.00 -7.95
N MET A 349 -12.41 1.40 -7.20
CA MET A 349 -12.73 0.83 -5.89
C MET A 349 -13.90 -0.17 -5.97
N PRO A 350 -14.03 -1.12 -5.03
CA PRO A 350 -15.15 -2.04 -4.99
C PRO A 350 -16.45 -1.29 -4.63
N VAL A 351 -17.45 -1.38 -5.51
CA VAL A 351 -18.72 -0.64 -5.38
C VAL A 351 -19.50 -1.03 -4.11
N ASP A 352 -19.46 -2.32 -3.76
CA ASP A 352 -20.14 -2.89 -2.59
C ASP A 352 -19.56 -2.44 -1.24
N ARG A 353 -18.35 -1.87 -1.25
CA ARG A 353 -17.64 -1.36 -0.07
C ARG A 353 -17.55 0.17 -0.07
N GLU A 354 -18.27 0.84 -0.98
CA GLU A 354 -18.22 2.29 -1.09
C GLU A 354 -19.41 2.94 -0.36
N ALA A 355 -19.23 4.22 0.03
CA ALA A 355 -20.22 5.04 0.72
C ALA A 355 -21.26 5.65 -0.24
N ASP A 356 -22.18 6.47 0.29
CA ASP A 356 -23.12 7.24 -0.55
C ASP A 356 -22.38 8.30 -1.35
N PHE A 357 -21.37 8.93 -0.73
CA PHE A 357 -20.42 9.80 -1.42
C PHE A 357 -19.08 9.83 -0.69
N VAL A 358 -18.05 10.32 -1.37
CA VAL A 358 -16.71 10.53 -0.82
C VAL A 358 -16.35 12.01 -0.88
N VAL A 359 -15.52 12.44 0.08
CA VAL A 359 -14.99 13.80 0.12
C VAL A 359 -13.47 13.71 0.23
N LEU A 360 -12.80 14.46 -0.64
CA LEU A 360 -11.33 14.57 -0.67
C LEU A 360 -10.92 16.00 -0.32
N GLY A 361 -9.96 16.12 0.58
CA GLY A 361 -9.27 17.36 0.88
C GLY A 361 -8.25 17.73 -0.21
N ASP A 362 -7.88 18.99 -0.26
CA ASP A 362 -6.73 19.44 -1.04
C ASP A 362 -5.40 18.92 -0.40
N ALA A 363 -4.28 19.26 -1.05
CA ALA A 363 -2.97 18.76 -0.61
C ALA A 363 -2.62 19.13 0.85
N ASN A 364 -3.18 20.23 1.37
CA ASN A 364 -2.85 20.74 2.71
C ASN A 364 -3.97 20.54 3.73
N THR A 365 -5.06 19.86 3.37
CA THR A 365 -6.24 19.69 4.23
C THR A 365 -6.45 18.22 4.62
N ALA A 366 -6.57 17.96 5.91
CA ALA A 366 -7.06 16.71 6.43
C ALA A 366 -8.58 16.79 6.73
N ILE A 367 -9.26 15.65 6.61
CA ILE A 367 -10.69 15.56 6.91
C ILE A 367 -10.87 14.50 8.01
N GLY A 368 -11.55 14.85 9.07
CA GLY A 368 -11.98 13.99 10.16
C GLY A 368 -13.50 13.79 10.18
N ALA A 369 -13.94 12.86 11.00
CA ALA A 369 -15.36 12.68 11.30
C ALA A 369 -15.84 13.81 12.24
N SER A 370 -15.90 13.57 13.53
CA SER A 370 -16.21 14.59 14.53
C SER A 370 -14.95 14.98 15.31
N ARG A 371 -14.93 16.19 15.86
CA ARG A 371 -13.80 16.66 16.70
C ARG A 371 -13.58 15.76 17.91
N ALA A 372 -14.63 15.15 18.43
CA ALA A 372 -14.56 14.28 19.61
C ALA A 372 -13.85 12.95 19.34
N GLU A 373 -13.79 12.52 18.08
CA GLU A 373 -13.20 11.23 17.68
C GLU A 373 -11.68 11.30 17.38
N HIS A 374 -11.12 12.52 17.29
CA HIS A 374 -9.72 12.71 16.88
C HIS A 374 -8.88 13.36 17.97
N ASP A 375 -7.95 12.60 18.53
CA ASP A 375 -6.98 13.08 19.49
C ASP A 375 -5.76 13.69 18.77
N LEU A 376 -5.63 15.02 18.84
CA LEU A 376 -4.51 15.75 18.26
C LEU A 376 -3.38 16.01 19.28
N SER A 377 -3.49 15.54 20.52
CA SER A 377 -2.48 15.77 21.58
C SER A 377 -1.11 15.14 21.23
N GLY A 378 -1.10 14.09 20.42
CA GLY A 378 0.13 13.45 19.92
C GLY A 378 0.93 14.29 18.91
N LEU A 379 0.38 15.43 18.44
CA LEU A 379 1.07 16.35 17.51
C LEU A 379 1.94 17.39 18.23
N ALA A 380 2.09 17.32 19.55
CA ALA A 380 2.84 18.31 20.33
C ALA A 380 4.27 18.51 19.77
N GLY A 381 4.51 19.67 19.19
CA GLY A 381 5.81 20.07 18.62
C GLY A 381 6.05 19.64 17.17
N HIS A 382 5.10 18.98 16.50
CA HIS A 382 5.18 18.59 15.10
C HIS A 382 4.02 19.14 14.29
N ARG A 383 4.25 19.40 12.99
CA ARG A 383 3.18 19.69 12.05
C ARG A 383 2.41 18.40 11.73
N LEU A 384 1.10 18.50 11.57
CA LEU A 384 0.33 17.36 11.05
C LEU A 384 0.78 17.07 9.63
N ARG A 385 1.28 15.86 9.39
CA ARG A 385 1.58 15.32 8.07
C ARG A 385 0.76 14.07 7.86
N SER A 386 0.11 13.96 6.71
CA SER A 386 -0.78 12.84 6.39
C SER A 386 -0.97 12.66 4.90
N HIS A 387 -1.80 11.69 4.53
CA HIS A 387 -2.03 11.22 3.17
C HIS A 387 -3.50 10.82 2.96
N GLY A 388 -3.83 10.20 1.85
CA GLY A 388 -5.16 9.67 1.55
C GLY A 388 -5.80 10.27 0.30
N GLY A 389 -5.39 11.48 -0.09
CA GLY A 389 -5.97 12.24 -1.20
C GLY A 389 -5.19 12.13 -2.51
N LEU A 390 -5.60 12.98 -3.46
CA LEU A 390 -4.93 13.06 -4.77
C LEU A 390 -3.54 13.72 -4.68
N GLY A 391 -3.30 14.54 -3.66
CA GLY A 391 -2.01 15.17 -3.42
C GLY A 391 -0.88 14.18 -3.18
N GLU A 392 -1.20 13.03 -2.59
CA GLU A 392 -0.26 11.99 -2.23
C GLU A 392 -0.23 10.83 -3.24
N GLN A 393 -0.90 10.98 -4.40
CA GLN A 393 -1.02 9.89 -5.38
C GLN A 393 0.27 9.65 -6.17
N ARG A 394 1.07 10.70 -6.39
CA ARG A 394 2.31 10.61 -7.17
C ARG A 394 3.42 10.04 -6.31
N VAL A 395 4.01 8.91 -6.72
CA VAL A 395 5.02 8.16 -5.96
C VAL A 395 6.23 7.81 -6.82
N PRO A 396 7.40 7.52 -6.23
CA PRO A 396 8.56 7.00 -6.96
C PRO A 396 8.25 5.66 -7.63
N PHE A 397 8.89 5.41 -8.78
CA PHE A 397 8.88 4.15 -9.49
C PHE A 397 10.26 3.91 -10.09
N ILE A 398 11.08 3.12 -9.42
CA ILE A 398 12.51 3.04 -9.67
C ILE A 398 12.93 1.57 -9.80
N LEU A 399 13.83 1.29 -10.75
CA LEU A 399 14.43 -0.03 -10.93
C LEU A 399 15.95 0.09 -11.01
N SER A 400 16.67 -0.80 -10.35
CA SER A 400 18.14 -0.85 -10.36
C SER A 400 18.74 -1.29 -11.70
N ARG A 401 17.92 -1.74 -12.65
CA ARG A 401 18.31 -2.18 -13.98
C ARG A 401 17.59 -1.39 -15.06
N PRO A 402 18.23 -1.20 -16.23
CA PRO A 402 17.60 -0.53 -17.35
C PRO A 402 16.46 -1.37 -17.94
N LEU A 403 15.42 -0.67 -18.40
CA LEU A 403 14.29 -1.30 -19.08
C LEU A 403 14.66 -1.80 -20.47
N THR A 404 13.98 -2.88 -20.91
CA THR A 404 13.95 -3.25 -22.33
C THR A 404 13.32 -2.12 -23.16
N PRO A 405 13.57 -2.06 -24.49
CA PRO A 405 12.95 -1.04 -25.35
C PRO A 405 11.41 -1.03 -25.27
N GLU A 406 10.80 -2.22 -25.18
CA GLU A 406 9.36 -2.39 -25.04
C GLU A 406 8.82 -1.74 -23.77
N TYR A 407 9.41 -2.06 -22.61
CA TYR A 407 8.98 -1.52 -21.32
C TYR A 407 9.34 -0.03 -21.14
N ARG A 408 10.40 0.43 -21.80
CA ARG A 408 10.69 1.88 -21.88
C ARG A 408 9.57 2.59 -22.62
N HIS A 409 9.16 2.08 -23.77
CA HIS A 409 8.04 2.63 -24.52
C HIS A 409 6.74 2.61 -23.72
N LEU A 410 6.44 1.52 -23.01
CA LEU A 410 5.29 1.46 -22.11
C LEU A 410 5.36 2.54 -21.02
N ALA A 411 6.53 2.75 -20.42
CA ALA A 411 6.72 3.77 -19.38
C ALA A 411 6.54 5.20 -19.89
N GLU A 412 6.82 5.44 -21.18
CA GLU A 412 6.68 6.76 -21.82
C GLU A 412 5.27 7.04 -22.32
N THR A 413 4.50 5.98 -22.66
CA THR A 413 3.22 6.12 -23.37
C THR A 413 1.99 5.86 -22.51
N ARG A 414 2.15 5.23 -21.34
CA ARG A 414 1.05 4.99 -20.42
C ARG A 414 1.31 5.58 -19.03
N ARG A 415 0.24 5.88 -18.31
CA ARG A 415 0.30 6.24 -16.90
C ARG A 415 0.68 5.01 -16.09
N LEU A 416 1.89 5.01 -15.50
CA LEU A 416 2.33 3.94 -14.61
C LEU A 416 1.56 3.97 -13.29
N ARG A 417 1.29 2.78 -12.75
CA ARG A 417 0.72 2.59 -11.43
C ARG A 417 1.77 1.95 -10.52
N ASN A 418 1.75 2.25 -9.23
CA ASN A 418 2.69 1.65 -8.28
C ASN A 418 2.65 0.12 -8.31
N PHE A 419 1.51 -0.46 -8.59
CA PHE A 419 1.32 -1.91 -8.73
C PHE A 419 1.79 -2.51 -10.07
N ASP A 420 2.38 -1.71 -10.96
CA ASP A 420 3.08 -2.22 -12.15
C ASP A 420 4.51 -2.70 -11.82
N ILE A 421 5.03 -2.44 -10.61
CA ILE A 421 6.44 -2.63 -10.29
C ILE A 421 6.91 -4.09 -10.45
N PHE A 422 6.09 -5.08 -10.05
CA PHE A 422 6.44 -6.49 -10.23
C PHE A 422 6.50 -6.87 -11.71
N ASP A 423 5.57 -6.38 -12.53
CA ASP A 423 5.58 -6.60 -13.98
C ASP A 423 6.87 -6.03 -14.60
N PHE A 424 7.20 -4.81 -14.27
CA PHE A 424 8.41 -4.15 -14.77
C PHE A 424 9.70 -4.81 -14.28
N ALA A 425 9.76 -5.25 -13.02
CA ALA A 425 10.93 -5.90 -12.46
C ALA A 425 11.16 -7.32 -12.99
N LEU A 426 10.10 -8.08 -13.25
CA LEU A 426 10.18 -9.48 -13.67
C LEU A 426 10.20 -9.65 -15.19
N ASN A 427 9.53 -8.78 -15.93
CA ASN A 427 9.38 -8.88 -17.37
C ASN A 427 10.14 -7.81 -18.15
N GLY A 428 10.36 -6.63 -17.56
CA GLY A 428 10.75 -5.41 -18.27
C GLY A 428 12.22 -5.02 -18.21
N ILE A 429 13.04 -5.75 -17.47
CA ILE A 429 14.48 -5.42 -17.30
C ILE A 429 15.39 -6.17 -18.27
N ARG A 430 16.61 -5.64 -18.47
CA ARG A 430 17.70 -6.26 -19.23
C ARG A 430 18.62 -7.10 -18.36
#